data_d8d91c60fa2759c43c46d2bdde3e5eeb
#
_entry.id   d8d91c60fa2759c43c46d2bdde3e5eeb
#
_cell.length_a   1.000
_cell.length_b   1.000
_cell.length_c   1.000
_cell.angle_alpha   90.00
_cell.angle_beta   90.00
_cell.angle_gamma   90.00
#
_symmetry.space_group_name_H-M   'P 1'
#
loop_
_entity.id
_entity.type
_entity.pdbx_description
1 polymer ?
#
loop_
_entity_poly.entity_id
_entity_poly.type
_entity_poly.pdbx_seq_one_letter_code
_entity_poly.pdbx_strand_id
1 'polypeptide(L)'
;MSDSPSTSTQKSRKTIALTALIVVFAIAILINILFGAFGWRFDLTEYKTYTLSEGTKNILQQLETPVTVRYYVTDDNKVMGPSERARARRAEDLLRELSHAASKRELELVNENGEFEPQTVRMLKVEKLNPEPNTDAEDSAVLDGLQPGLSGETNYEVFFGIAIECLDSKETIPFIPARPETTLEYDLVRAISNVHGGKDKKIGVMTSLSVSGGFSGNFQAPPQTAWMFYEQLSRDYEVEFFPISAKEIPSDVTTLIVLHPHDISVEGQYSIDQYLLGGGNVIAFVDPNFFYARALAQGQPQ
;
A
#
# COMPACT_ATOMS: atom_id res chain seq x y z
N MET A 1 72.30 20.54 35.74
CA MET A 1 72.19 21.04 34.35
C MET A 1 70.83 20.56 33.88
N SER A 2 69.83 21.43 33.87
CA SER A 2 68.46 21.10 33.42
C SER A 2 68.29 21.79 32.06
N ASP A 3 68.27 20.99 31.00
CA ASP A 3 67.95 21.47 29.66
C ASP A 3 66.46 21.75 29.52
N SER A 4 66.13 23.02 29.41
CA SER A 4 64.79 23.48 29.05
C SER A 4 64.55 23.28 27.55
N PRO A 5 63.46 22.61 27.14
CA PRO A 5 63.19 22.42 25.70
C PRO A 5 62.92 23.78 25.03
N SER A 6 63.60 24.03 23.90
CA SER A 6 63.57 25.28 23.18
C SER A 6 62.14 25.66 22.69
N THR A 7 61.74 26.91 22.92
CA THR A 7 60.42 27.49 22.55
C THR A 7 60.10 27.41 21.05
N SER A 8 61.07 27.12 20.18
CA SER A 8 60.89 26.96 18.72
C SER A 8 60.18 25.67 18.34
N THR A 9 60.44 24.56 19.02
CA THR A 9 59.81 23.25 18.77
C THR A 9 58.34 23.22 19.17
N GLN A 10 57.96 23.97 20.21
CA GLN A 10 56.59 24.07 20.71
C GLN A 10 55.71 24.93 19.78
N LYS A 11 56.23 25.99 19.14
CA LYS A 11 55.52 26.80 18.14
C LYS A 11 55.24 25.98 16.87
N SER A 12 56.23 25.21 16.39
CA SER A 12 56.07 24.35 15.21
C SER A 12 55.00 23.25 15.42
N ARG A 13 54.93 22.64 16.61
CA ARG A 13 53.89 21.64 16.94
C ARG A 13 52.47 22.25 17.00
N LYS A 14 52.33 23.47 17.49
CA LYS A 14 51.04 24.18 17.53
C LYS A 14 50.55 24.58 16.13
N THR A 15 51.44 25.02 15.26
CA THR A 15 51.08 25.33 13.85
C THR A 15 50.68 24.09 13.07
N ILE A 16 51.44 22.97 13.22
CA ILE A 16 51.08 21.69 12.59
C ILE A 16 49.72 21.17 13.09
N ALA A 17 49.41 21.27 14.41
CA ALA A 17 48.15 20.87 14.96
C ALA A 17 46.98 21.74 14.45
N LEU A 18 47.21 23.06 14.30
CA LEU A 18 46.19 23.98 13.77
C LEU A 18 45.88 23.70 12.27
N THR A 19 46.96 23.48 11.47
CA THR A 19 46.78 23.13 10.05
C THR A 19 46.08 21.79 9.89
N ALA A 20 46.43 20.78 10.68
CA ALA A 20 45.74 19.49 10.69
C ALA A 20 44.24 19.63 11.03
N LEU A 21 43.88 20.45 12.04
CA LEU A 21 42.50 20.73 12.42
C LEU A 21 41.74 21.41 11.27
N ILE A 22 42.32 22.39 10.60
CA ILE A 22 41.72 23.07 9.45
C ILE A 22 41.47 22.11 8.30
N VAL A 23 42.42 21.23 8.01
CA VAL A 23 42.30 20.21 6.94
C VAL A 23 41.14 19.20 7.26
N VAL A 24 41.09 18.72 8.51
CA VAL A 24 40.02 17.82 8.93
C VAL A 24 38.63 18.49 8.81
N PHE A 25 38.55 19.78 9.22
CA PHE A 25 37.31 20.54 9.08
C PHE A 25 36.89 20.78 7.64
N ALA A 26 37.89 21.09 6.76
CA ALA A 26 37.63 21.23 5.33
C ALA A 26 37.17 19.92 4.67
N ILE A 27 37.75 18.78 5.08
CA ILE A 27 37.34 17.46 4.61
C ILE A 27 35.93 17.15 5.09
N ALA A 28 35.59 17.46 6.34
CA ALA A 28 34.23 17.26 6.88
C ALA A 28 33.18 18.10 6.13
N ILE A 29 33.51 19.35 5.78
CA ILE A 29 32.62 20.21 4.96
C ILE A 29 32.48 19.64 3.56
N LEU A 30 33.58 19.20 2.94
CA LEU A 30 33.55 18.61 1.58
C LEU A 30 32.69 17.33 1.56
N ILE A 31 32.86 16.47 2.55
CA ILE A 31 32.06 15.26 2.71
C ILE A 31 30.58 15.64 2.84
N ASN A 32 30.23 16.63 3.69
CA ASN A 32 28.87 17.08 3.87
C ASN A 32 28.24 17.61 2.56
N ILE A 33 29.00 18.40 1.79
CA ILE A 33 28.58 18.90 0.47
C ILE A 33 28.38 17.76 -0.52
N LEU A 34 29.29 16.78 -0.56
CA LEU A 34 29.19 15.62 -1.44
C LEU A 34 27.98 14.75 -1.09
N PHE A 35 27.76 14.45 0.20
CA PHE A 35 26.57 13.70 0.64
C PHE A 35 25.28 14.46 0.33
N GLY A 36 25.26 15.78 0.47
CA GLY A 36 24.11 16.61 0.09
C GLY A 36 23.83 16.65 -1.41
N ALA A 37 24.90 16.71 -2.23
CA ALA A 37 24.78 16.78 -3.69
C ALA A 37 24.41 15.45 -4.34
N PHE A 38 24.87 14.33 -3.79
CA PHE A 38 24.57 12.98 -4.32
C PHE A 38 23.25 12.40 -3.80
N GLY A 39 22.58 13.06 -2.84
CA GLY A 39 21.27 12.60 -2.33
C GLY A 39 21.28 11.20 -1.70
N TRP A 40 22.45 10.69 -1.33
CA TRP A 40 22.57 9.40 -0.68
C TRP A 40 21.95 9.44 0.71
N ARG A 41 20.73 8.96 0.81
CA ARG A 41 20.03 8.73 2.08
C ARG A 41 20.31 7.29 2.49
N PHE A 42 21.20 7.10 3.46
CA PHE A 42 21.36 5.79 4.10
C PHE A 42 20.29 5.69 5.21
N ASP A 43 19.35 4.81 5.01
CA ASP A 43 18.39 4.44 6.06
C ASP A 43 19.13 3.57 7.09
N LEU A 44 19.46 4.16 8.23
CA LEU A 44 20.14 3.50 9.35
C LEU A 44 19.13 2.92 10.36
N THR A 45 17.83 2.94 10.05
CA THR A 45 16.82 2.35 10.92
C THR A 45 16.86 0.83 10.82
N GLU A 46 16.66 0.15 11.95
CA GLU A 46 16.71 -1.31 12.07
C GLU A 46 15.72 -2.01 11.10
N TYR A 47 14.60 -1.36 10.77
CA TYR A 47 13.55 -1.88 9.90
C TYR A 47 13.48 -1.21 8.52
N LYS A 48 14.49 -0.40 8.14
CA LYS A 48 14.51 0.35 6.86
C LYS A 48 13.20 1.08 6.57
N THR A 49 12.64 1.73 7.56
CA THR A 49 11.31 2.36 7.55
C THR A 49 11.17 3.47 6.51
N TYR A 50 12.29 3.98 5.98
CA TYR A 50 12.35 5.05 4.98
C TYR A 50 12.76 4.55 3.59
N THR A 51 12.72 3.24 3.34
CA THR A 51 13.01 2.67 2.01
C THR A 51 11.89 1.77 1.56
N LEU A 52 11.37 2.02 0.35
CA LEU A 52 10.34 1.20 -0.26
C LEU A 52 10.78 -0.26 -0.39
N SER A 53 9.83 -1.17 -0.14
CA SER A 53 10.06 -2.60 -0.33
C SER A 53 10.39 -2.93 -1.79
N GLU A 54 11.14 -4.02 -2.02
CA GLU A 54 11.43 -4.47 -3.38
C GLU A 54 10.16 -4.85 -4.15
N GLY A 55 9.15 -5.40 -3.45
CA GLY A 55 7.84 -5.67 -4.05
C GLY A 55 7.15 -4.40 -4.55
N THR A 56 7.15 -3.35 -3.74
CA THR A 56 6.64 -2.03 -4.11
C THR A 56 7.32 -1.48 -5.36
N LYS A 57 8.66 -1.48 -5.39
CA LYS A 57 9.43 -1.00 -6.55
C LYS A 57 9.10 -1.78 -7.81
N ASN A 58 8.99 -3.10 -7.73
CA ASN A 58 8.66 -3.95 -8.87
C ASN A 58 7.26 -3.62 -9.43
N ILE A 59 6.26 -3.45 -8.56
CA ILE A 59 4.90 -3.08 -8.99
C ILE A 59 4.91 -1.71 -9.68
N LEU A 60 5.57 -0.70 -9.10
CA LEU A 60 5.63 0.64 -9.67
C LEU A 60 6.39 0.72 -11.00
N GLN A 61 7.39 -0.15 -11.20
CA GLN A 61 8.12 -0.23 -12.46
C GLN A 61 7.32 -0.94 -13.57
N GLN A 62 6.36 -1.79 -13.22
CA GLN A 62 5.51 -2.51 -14.15
C GLN A 62 4.28 -1.71 -14.61
N LEU A 63 4.04 -0.51 -14.04
CA LEU A 63 2.94 0.34 -14.48
C LEU A 63 3.04 0.65 -15.97
N GLU A 64 1.98 0.35 -16.71
CA GLU A 64 1.87 0.57 -18.16
C GLU A 64 1.03 1.78 -18.50
N THR A 65 0.12 2.16 -17.62
CA THR A 65 -0.79 3.29 -17.73
C THR A 65 -0.53 4.28 -16.61
N PRO A 66 -0.58 5.59 -16.86
CA PRO A 66 -0.40 6.59 -15.83
C PRO A 66 -1.47 6.50 -14.74
N VAL A 67 -1.03 6.43 -13.50
CA VAL A 67 -1.88 6.46 -12.30
C VAL A 67 -1.76 7.84 -11.66
N THR A 68 -2.89 8.45 -11.37
CA THR A 68 -2.94 9.74 -10.65
C THR A 68 -3.36 9.49 -9.20
N VAL A 69 -2.56 10.01 -8.28
CA VAL A 69 -2.81 9.98 -6.84
C VAL A 69 -3.13 11.38 -6.38
N ARG A 70 -4.36 11.64 -5.96
CA ARG A 70 -4.78 12.91 -5.36
C ARG A 70 -4.73 12.77 -3.85
N TYR A 71 -3.82 13.51 -3.24
CA TYR A 71 -3.64 13.54 -1.80
C TYR A 71 -4.34 14.77 -1.22
N TYR A 72 -5.41 14.53 -0.48
CA TYR A 72 -6.23 15.55 0.16
C TYR A 72 -5.83 15.71 1.62
N VAL A 73 -5.36 16.87 1.98
CA VAL A 73 -4.96 17.18 3.35
C VAL A 73 -5.28 18.63 3.69
N THR A 74 -6.03 18.82 4.77
CA THR A 74 -6.29 20.17 5.32
C THR A 74 -5.00 20.73 5.90
N ASP A 75 -4.42 21.75 5.27
CA ASP A 75 -3.14 22.38 5.67
C ASP A 75 -3.38 23.64 6.52
N ASP A 76 -4.14 23.50 7.61
CA ASP A 76 -4.35 24.58 8.58
C ASP A 76 -3.85 24.16 9.97
N ASN A 77 -2.90 24.94 10.49
CA ASN A 77 -2.30 24.73 11.80
C ASN A 77 -3.29 24.87 12.98
N LYS A 78 -4.42 25.52 12.78
CA LYS A 78 -5.46 25.69 13.80
C LYS A 78 -6.43 24.52 13.84
N VAL A 79 -6.58 23.86 12.70
CA VAL A 79 -7.58 22.79 12.49
C VAL A 79 -6.94 21.42 12.67
N MET A 80 -5.75 21.22 12.14
CA MET A 80 -5.02 19.95 12.24
C MET A 80 -3.99 19.96 13.36
N GLY A 81 -4.06 18.98 14.27
CA GLY A 81 -3.17 18.88 15.42
C GLY A 81 -1.71 18.54 15.03
N PRO A 82 -0.73 18.75 15.96
CA PRO A 82 0.67 18.50 15.66
C PRO A 82 1.00 17.07 15.24
N SER A 83 0.38 16.06 15.86
CA SER A 83 0.64 14.65 15.50
C SER A 83 0.03 14.29 14.14
N GLU A 84 -1.14 14.83 13.83
CA GLU A 84 -1.80 14.65 12.53
C GLU A 84 -0.98 15.28 11.41
N ARG A 85 -0.48 16.49 11.61
CA ARG A 85 0.44 17.15 10.66
C ARG A 85 1.74 16.37 10.45
N ALA A 86 2.27 15.76 11.52
CA ALA A 86 3.44 14.91 11.38
C ALA A 86 3.13 13.68 10.51
N ARG A 87 1.96 13.04 10.69
CA ARG A 87 1.51 11.94 9.83
C ARG A 87 1.27 12.39 8.40
N ALA A 88 0.66 13.56 8.21
CA ALA A 88 0.42 14.12 6.88
C ALA A 88 1.73 14.34 6.11
N ARG A 89 2.76 14.89 6.76
CA ARG A 89 4.09 15.04 6.13
C ARG A 89 4.72 13.70 5.76
N ARG A 90 4.60 12.70 6.63
CA ARG A 90 5.12 11.35 6.34
C ARG A 90 4.39 10.71 5.16
N ALA A 91 3.06 10.84 5.10
CA ALA A 91 2.29 10.37 3.96
C ALA A 91 2.72 11.07 2.66
N GLU A 92 2.94 12.39 2.70
CA GLU A 92 3.45 13.16 1.57
C GLU A 92 4.86 12.72 1.14
N ASP A 93 5.76 12.47 2.10
CA ASP A 93 7.10 11.97 1.80
C ASP A 93 7.06 10.57 1.16
N LEU A 94 6.23 9.66 1.68
CA LEU A 94 6.02 8.34 1.10
C LEU A 94 5.44 8.42 -0.33
N LEU A 95 4.41 9.24 -0.56
CA LEU A 95 3.85 9.44 -1.89
C LEU A 95 4.88 9.99 -2.88
N ARG A 96 5.76 10.87 -2.43
CA ARG A 96 6.87 11.39 -3.23
C ARG A 96 7.87 10.29 -3.58
N GLU A 97 8.21 9.42 -2.62
CA GLU A 97 9.08 8.27 -2.86
C GLU A 97 8.47 7.28 -3.86
N LEU A 98 7.20 6.93 -3.70
CA LEU A 98 6.47 6.08 -4.65
C LEU A 98 6.50 6.68 -6.06
N SER A 99 6.23 7.98 -6.19
CA SER A 99 6.29 8.67 -7.47
C SER A 99 7.69 8.68 -8.08
N HIS A 100 8.75 8.77 -7.27
CA HIS A 100 10.13 8.70 -7.74
C HIS A 100 10.55 7.28 -8.17
N ALA A 101 10.04 6.25 -7.50
CA ALA A 101 10.31 4.85 -7.81
C ALA A 101 9.57 4.36 -9.06
N ALA A 102 8.46 5.01 -9.41
CA ALA A 102 7.69 4.68 -10.60
C ALA A 102 8.48 4.96 -11.89
N SER A 103 8.27 4.13 -12.90
CA SER A 103 8.90 4.26 -14.20
C SER A 103 8.48 5.56 -14.89
N LYS A 104 9.31 5.99 -15.83
CA LYS A 104 8.96 7.01 -16.82
C LYS A 104 8.86 6.34 -18.16
N ARG A 105 7.78 6.62 -18.89
CA ARG A 105 7.57 6.08 -20.23
C ARG A 105 7.31 7.20 -21.22
N GLU A 106 7.69 6.97 -22.46
CA GLU A 106 7.36 7.84 -23.57
C GLU A 106 5.98 7.44 -24.08
N LEU A 107 5.03 8.35 -23.99
CA LEU A 107 3.65 8.18 -24.46
C LEU A 107 3.37 9.20 -25.55
N GLU A 108 2.63 8.79 -26.58
CA GLU A 108 2.09 9.72 -27.58
C GLU A 108 0.88 10.43 -26.98
N LEU A 109 1.03 11.71 -26.66
CA LEU A 109 -0.03 12.55 -26.13
C LEU A 109 -0.46 13.57 -27.16
N VAL A 110 -1.74 13.90 -27.16
CA VAL A 110 -2.29 14.95 -28.03
C VAL A 110 -1.91 16.31 -27.47
N ASN A 111 -1.22 17.13 -28.26
CA ASN A 111 -0.89 18.50 -27.90
C ASN A 111 -2.09 19.44 -28.06
N GLU A 112 -1.94 20.70 -27.69
CA GLU A 112 -3.00 21.73 -27.81
C GLU A 112 -3.48 21.96 -29.26
N ASN A 113 -2.69 21.58 -30.26
CA ASN A 113 -3.01 21.68 -31.67
C ASN A 113 -3.72 20.44 -32.22
N GLY A 114 -3.94 19.39 -31.40
CA GLY A 114 -4.55 18.12 -31.80
C GLY A 114 -3.59 17.14 -32.48
N GLU A 115 -2.27 17.38 -32.40
CA GLU A 115 -1.24 16.49 -32.98
C GLU A 115 -0.67 15.56 -31.88
N PHE A 116 -0.32 14.32 -32.27
CA PHE A 116 0.32 13.38 -31.36
C PHE A 116 1.82 13.67 -31.26
N GLU A 117 2.29 13.94 -30.05
CA GLU A 117 3.71 14.15 -29.77
C GLU A 117 4.18 13.18 -28.67
N PRO A 118 5.39 12.61 -28.83
CA PRO A 118 5.96 11.77 -27.80
C PRO A 118 6.36 12.62 -26.58
N GLN A 119 5.81 12.31 -25.44
CA GLN A 119 6.13 12.96 -24.16
C GLN A 119 6.56 11.92 -23.13
N THR A 120 7.63 12.25 -22.39
CA THR A 120 8.06 11.41 -21.26
C THR A 120 7.17 11.69 -20.06
N VAL A 121 6.31 10.73 -19.73
CA VAL A 121 5.35 10.81 -18.63
C VAL A 121 5.82 9.91 -17.48
N ARG A 122 5.68 10.41 -16.26
CA ARG A 122 5.87 9.60 -15.06
C ARG A 122 4.62 8.74 -14.84
N MET A 123 4.81 7.44 -14.65
CA MET A 123 3.68 6.51 -14.52
C MET A 123 2.92 6.64 -13.18
N LEU A 124 3.47 7.30 -12.18
CA LEU A 124 2.76 7.68 -10.95
C LEU A 124 2.85 9.19 -10.74
N LYS A 125 1.73 9.89 -10.93
CA LYS A 125 1.60 11.33 -10.68
C LYS A 125 0.95 11.54 -9.32
N VAL A 126 1.52 12.43 -8.50
CA VAL A 126 0.96 12.80 -7.20
C VAL A 126 0.57 14.27 -7.22
N GLU A 127 -0.67 14.55 -6.84
CA GLU A 127 -1.25 15.88 -6.72
C GLU A 127 -1.67 16.11 -5.27
N LYS A 128 -1.14 17.16 -4.65
CA LYS A 128 -1.54 17.57 -3.29
C LYS A 128 -2.62 18.64 -3.40
N LEU A 129 -3.74 18.41 -2.73
CA LEU A 129 -4.90 19.30 -2.68
C LEU A 129 -5.19 19.67 -1.22
N ASN A 130 -5.52 20.95 -0.99
CA ASN A 130 -5.90 21.45 0.33
C ASN A 130 -7.39 21.80 0.33
N PRO A 131 -8.26 20.89 0.79
CA PRO A 131 -9.68 21.16 0.92
C PRO A 131 -9.94 22.19 2.02
N GLU A 132 -10.33 23.38 1.61
CA GLU A 132 -10.85 24.41 2.48
C GLU A 132 -12.37 24.56 2.24
N PRO A 133 -13.15 24.98 3.23
CA PRO A 133 -14.59 25.12 3.07
C PRO A 133 -14.98 26.00 1.87
N ASN A 134 -15.88 25.49 1.02
CA ASN A 134 -16.38 26.13 -0.21
C ASN A 134 -15.29 26.37 -1.28
N THR A 135 -14.36 25.45 -1.43
CA THR A 135 -13.35 25.46 -2.51
C THR A 135 -13.53 24.31 -3.48
N ASP A 136 -13.01 24.45 -4.71
CA ASP A 136 -12.97 23.38 -5.71
C ASP A 136 -12.24 22.13 -5.21
N ALA A 137 -11.29 22.29 -4.28
CA ALA A 137 -10.57 21.16 -3.66
C ALA A 137 -11.46 20.34 -2.72
N GLU A 138 -12.37 21.00 -2.00
CA GLU A 138 -13.37 20.32 -1.17
C GLU A 138 -14.36 19.55 -2.06
N ASP A 139 -14.89 20.19 -3.09
CA ASP A 139 -15.81 19.56 -4.04
C ASP A 139 -15.13 18.34 -4.71
N SER A 140 -13.88 18.49 -5.11
CA SER A 140 -13.10 17.38 -5.68
C SER A 140 -12.90 16.23 -4.68
N ALA A 141 -12.64 16.54 -3.40
CA ALA A 141 -12.50 15.52 -2.37
C ALA A 141 -13.78 14.70 -2.19
N VAL A 142 -14.92 15.39 -2.14
CA VAL A 142 -16.24 14.75 -2.02
C VAL A 142 -16.57 13.90 -3.26
N LEU A 143 -16.30 14.41 -4.46
CA LEU A 143 -16.48 13.67 -5.72
C LEU A 143 -15.57 12.44 -5.80
N ASP A 144 -14.40 12.49 -5.21
CA ASP A 144 -13.47 11.36 -5.10
C ASP A 144 -13.86 10.37 -3.98
N GLY A 145 -14.97 10.64 -3.26
CA GLY A 145 -15.49 9.75 -2.23
C GLY A 145 -14.85 9.91 -0.86
N LEU A 146 -14.11 11.01 -0.63
CA LEU A 146 -13.63 11.35 0.70
C LEU A 146 -14.71 12.03 1.52
N GLN A 147 -14.63 11.84 2.83
CA GLN A 147 -15.47 12.54 3.80
C GLN A 147 -14.57 13.19 4.85
N PRO A 148 -14.92 14.39 5.33
CA PRO A 148 -14.18 14.99 6.43
C PRO A 148 -14.30 14.12 7.68
N GLY A 149 -13.18 13.94 8.36
CA GLY A 149 -13.12 13.29 9.67
C GLY A 149 -12.90 14.32 10.77
N LEU A 150 -13.22 13.98 12.01
CA LEU A 150 -12.90 14.84 13.14
C LEU A 150 -11.43 14.65 13.55
N SER A 151 -10.70 15.75 13.66
CA SER A 151 -9.37 15.75 14.27
C SER A 151 -9.45 15.30 15.72
N GLY A 152 -8.66 14.30 16.09
CA GLY A 152 -8.60 13.79 17.47
C GLY A 152 -7.97 14.77 18.47
N GLU A 153 -7.26 15.80 17.99
CA GLU A 153 -6.57 16.77 18.81
C GLU A 153 -7.31 18.11 18.92
N THR A 154 -7.93 18.55 17.85
CA THR A 154 -8.57 19.88 17.76
C THR A 154 -10.10 19.81 17.70
N ASN A 155 -10.65 18.65 17.40
CA ASN A 155 -12.09 18.40 17.23
C ASN A 155 -12.74 19.21 16.08
N TYR A 156 -11.93 19.69 15.12
CA TYR A 156 -12.41 20.28 13.87
C TYR A 156 -12.49 19.23 12.77
N GLU A 157 -13.33 19.50 11.78
CA GLU A 157 -13.39 18.68 10.58
C GLU A 157 -12.13 18.87 9.72
N VAL A 158 -11.51 17.76 9.30
CA VAL A 158 -10.31 17.73 8.47
C VAL A 158 -10.45 16.70 7.37
N PHE A 159 -9.96 17.03 6.19
CA PHE A 159 -9.72 16.04 5.16
C PHE A 159 -8.29 15.50 5.33
N PHE A 160 -8.17 14.19 5.33
CA PHE A 160 -6.89 13.50 5.40
C PHE A 160 -7.00 12.13 4.73
N GLY A 161 -7.04 12.13 3.40
CA GLY A 161 -7.27 10.93 2.60
C GLY A 161 -6.62 10.99 1.23
N ILE A 162 -6.77 9.91 0.47
CA ILE A 162 -6.13 9.72 -0.82
C ILE A 162 -7.14 9.12 -1.80
N ALA A 163 -7.23 9.69 -2.99
CA ALA A 163 -7.91 9.07 -4.12
C ALA A 163 -6.88 8.67 -5.17
N ILE A 164 -7.01 7.47 -5.71
CA ILE A 164 -6.12 6.87 -6.69
C ILE A 164 -6.95 6.52 -7.91
N GLU A 165 -6.54 7.00 -9.07
CA GLU A 165 -7.29 6.87 -10.32
C GLU A 165 -6.37 6.39 -11.44
N CYS A 166 -6.86 5.45 -12.23
CA CYS A 166 -6.24 4.99 -13.46
C CYS A 166 -7.34 4.72 -14.49
N LEU A 167 -7.39 5.52 -15.57
CA LEU A 167 -8.48 5.49 -16.55
C LEU A 167 -9.86 5.62 -15.87
N ASP A 168 -10.70 4.61 -16.00
CA ASP A 168 -12.06 4.57 -15.44
C ASP A 168 -12.12 3.92 -14.04
N SER A 169 -10.98 3.40 -13.55
CA SER A 169 -10.88 2.74 -12.25
C SER A 169 -10.44 3.72 -11.18
N LYS A 170 -11.16 3.73 -10.05
CA LYS A 170 -10.85 4.59 -8.91
C LYS A 170 -10.93 3.79 -7.60
N GLU A 171 -9.93 3.97 -6.73
CA GLU A 171 -9.95 3.49 -5.36
C GLU A 171 -9.64 4.64 -4.40
N THR A 172 -10.33 4.66 -3.25
CA THR A 172 -10.23 5.76 -2.30
C THR A 172 -9.87 5.23 -0.91
N ILE A 173 -8.89 5.88 -0.28
CA ILE A 173 -8.59 5.74 1.15
C ILE A 173 -9.18 6.98 1.82
N PRO A 174 -10.41 6.89 2.35
CA PRO A 174 -11.17 8.09 2.75
C PRO A 174 -10.57 8.83 3.93
N PHE A 175 -9.84 8.11 4.79
CA PHE A 175 -9.09 8.69 5.90
C PHE A 175 -7.85 7.86 6.20
N ILE A 176 -6.68 8.52 6.38
CA ILE A 176 -5.43 7.85 6.72
C ILE A 176 -5.36 7.64 8.24
N PRO A 177 -5.52 6.41 8.72
CA PRO A 177 -5.53 6.12 10.15
C PRO A 177 -4.15 6.28 10.78
N ALA A 178 -4.11 6.39 12.12
CA ALA A 178 -2.87 6.38 12.89
C ALA A 178 -2.29 4.94 12.96
N ARG A 179 -1.66 4.50 11.88
CA ARG A 179 -1.02 3.18 11.74
C ARG A 179 0.47 3.32 11.39
N PRO A 180 1.29 2.26 11.54
CA PRO A 180 2.67 2.25 11.07
C PRO A 180 2.79 2.58 9.58
N GLU A 181 3.88 3.22 9.17
CA GLU A 181 4.14 3.63 7.77
C GLU A 181 4.15 2.45 6.80
N THR A 182 4.66 1.29 7.23
CA THR A 182 4.65 0.05 6.43
C THR A 182 3.24 -0.39 6.03
N THR A 183 2.24 -0.13 6.89
CA THR A 183 0.84 -0.41 6.56
C THR A 183 0.32 0.56 5.50
N LEU A 184 0.70 1.84 5.58
CA LEU A 184 0.30 2.84 4.59
C LEU A 184 0.94 2.57 3.22
N GLU A 185 2.23 2.17 3.18
CA GLU A 185 2.89 1.73 1.94
C GLU A 185 2.12 0.58 1.29
N TYR A 186 1.79 -0.45 2.08
CA TYR A 186 1.02 -1.59 1.60
C TYR A 186 -0.34 -1.18 1.06
N ASP A 187 -1.11 -0.37 1.81
CA ASP A 187 -2.45 0.07 1.42
C ASP A 187 -2.42 0.88 0.10
N LEU A 188 -1.43 1.77 -0.04
CA LEU A 188 -1.23 2.56 -1.26
C LEU A 188 -0.86 1.72 -2.47
N VAL A 189 0.13 0.84 -2.32
CA VAL A 189 0.61 0.00 -3.43
C VAL A 189 -0.48 -0.99 -3.86
N ARG A 190 -1.24 -1.53 -2.92
CA ARG A 190 -2.40 -2.37 -3.19
C ARG A 190 -3.45 -1.60 -3.99
N ALA A 191 -3.82 -0.39 -3.57
CA ALA A 191 -4.79 0.44 -4.26
C ALA A 191 -4.29 0.85 -5.67
N ILE A 192 -3.00 1.19 -5.82
CA ILE A 192 -2.38 1.44 -7.13
C ILE A 192 -2.47 0.20 -8.03
N SER A 193 -2.15 -0.98 -7.49
CA SER A 193 -2.24 -2.25 -8.24
C SER A 193 -3.68 -2.55 -8.67
N ASN A 194 -4.66 -2.32 -7.79
CA ASN A 194 -6.06 -2.57 -8.07
C ASN A 194 -6.62 -1.66 -9.17
N VAL A 195 -6.28 -0.37 -9.18
CA VAL A 195 -6.76 0.55 -10.22
C VAL A 195 -6.03 0.36 -11.55
N HIS A 196 -4.78 -0.09 -11.53
CA HIS A 196 -3.98 -0.31 -12.73
C HIS A 196 -4.31 -1.63 -13.44
N GLY A 197 -4.42 -2.74 -12.67
CA GLY A 197 -4.64 -4.08 -13.22
C GLY A 197 -6.08 -4.58 -13.11
N GLY A 198 -6.95 -3.83 -12.44
CA GLY A 198 -8.30 -4.28 -12.09
C GLY A 198 -8.28 -5.45 -11.10
N LYS A 199 -9.48 -5.96 -10.75
CA LYS A 199 -9.63 -7.23 -10.03
C LYS A 199 -9.56 -8.40 -11.03
N ASP A 200 -8.55 -8.40 -11.90
CA ASP A 200 -8.46 -9.35 -13.02
C ASP A 200 -8.16 -10.79 -12.56
N LYS A 201 -7.80 -10.98 -11.29
CA LYS A 201 -7.54 -12.30 -10.75
C LYS A 201 -8.79 -12.85 -10.08
N LYS A 202 -9.37 -13.87 -10.70
CA LYS A 202 -10.48 -14.59 -10.13
C LYS A 202 -9.98 -15.70 -9.22
N ILE A 203 -10.48 -15.72 -7.98
CA ILE A 203 -10.20 -16.76 -6.99
C ILE A 203 -11.44 -17.60 -6.79
N GLY A 204 -11.29 -18.90 -7.00
CA GLY A 204 -12.31 -19.88 -6.68
C GLY A 204 -12.25 -20.26 -5.20
N VAL A 205 -13.38 -20.35 -4.52
CA VAL A 205 -13.49 -20.90 -3.16
C VAL A 205 -14.44 -22.09 -3.19
N MET A 206 -13.89 -23.29 -3.01
CA MET A 206 -14.69 -24.51 -2.91
C MET A 206 -14.83 -24.88 -1.43
N THR A 207 -16.06 -24.84 -0.95
CA THR A 207 -16.35 -25.14 0.47
C THR A 207 -17.81 -25.49 0.67
N SER A 208 -18.11 -26.21 1.76
CA SER A 208 -19.46 -26.44 2.29
C SER A 208 -19.84 -25.44 3.37
N LEU A 209 -18.94 -24.54 3.77
CA LEU A 209 -19.14 -23.58 4.85
C LEU A 209 -19.73 -22.27 4.32
N SER A 210 -20.54 -21.60 5.14
CA SER A 210 -21.16 -20.30 4.81
C SER A 210 -20.17 -19.15 5.08
N VAL A 211 -19.05 -19.12 4.37
CA VAL A 211 -17.97 -18.14 4.60
C VAL A 211 -18.29 -16.73 4.09
N SER A 212 -19.19 -16.62 3.10
CA SER A 212 -19.65 -15.32 2.57
C SER A 212 -20.69 -14.66 3.47
N GLY A 213 -21.09 -15.32 4.56
CA GLY A 213 -22.19 -14.85 5.38
C GLY A 213 -23.57 -15.02 4.70
N GLY A 214 -24.54 -14.27 5.17
CA GLY A 214 -25.86 -14.25 4.57
C GLY A 214 -26.93 -14.96 5.41
N PHE A 215 -28.04 -15.29 4.77
CA PHE A 215 -29.20 -15.84 5.45
C PHE A 215 -29.06 -17.35 5.68
N SER A 216 -29.16 -17.78 6.94
CA SER A 216 -28.96 -19.19 7.33
C SER A 216 -30.19 -20.11 7.07
N GLY A 217 -31.20 -19.63 6.32
CA GLY A 217 -32.43 -20.37 6.10
C GLY A 217 -33.45 -20.29 7.26
N ASN A 218 -33.04 -19.77 8.41
CA ASN A 218 -33.91 -19.54 9.55
C ASN A 218 -34.30 -18.06 9.66
N PHE A 219 -35.54 -17.72 9.38
CA PHE A 219 -36.07 -16.34 9.43
C PHE A 219 -36.03 -15.68 10.83
N GLN A 220 -35.80 -16.46 11.88
CA GLN A 220 -35.70 -15.97 13.25
C GLN A 220 -34.25 -15.75 13.71
N ALA A 221 -33.24 -16.24 12.95
CA ALA A 221 -31.84 -16.03 13.24
C ALA A 221 -31.31 -14.78 12.53
N PRO A 222 -30.46 -13.98 13.18
CA PRO A 222 -29.81 -12.88 12.50
C PRO A 222 -28.94 -13.39 11.33
N PRO A 223 -28.78 -12.60 10.26
CA PRO A 223 -27.88 -12.95 9.16
C PRO A 223 -26.48 -13.23 9.70
N GLN A 224 -25.84 -14.28 9.20
CA GLN A 224 -24.43 -14.56 9.54
C GLN A 224 -23.55 -13.50 8.89
N THR A 225 -22.60 -12.98 9.65
CA THR A 225 -21.57 -12.09 9.12
C THR A 225 -20.60 -12.88 8.25
N ALA A 226 -20.10 -12.26 7.19
CA ALA A 226 -19.04 -12.84 6.39
C ALA A 226 -17.77 -13.07 7.24
N TRP A 227 -17.02 -14.10 6.91
CA TRP A 227 -15.76 -14.34 7.57
C TRP A 227 -14.72 -13.28 7.15
N MET A 228 -13.90 -12.84 8.08
CA MET A 228 -12.91 -11.80 7.87
C MET A 228 -11.97 -12.11 6.67
N PHE A 229 -11.57 -13.38 6.49
CA PHE A 229 -10.72 -13.75 5.37
C PHE A 229 -11.41 -13.54 4.02
N TYR A 230 -12.73 -13.81 3.93
CA TYR A 230 -13.50 -13.57 2.72
C TYR A 230 -13.64 -12.08 2.43
N GLU A 231 -13.91 -11.27 3.46
CA GLU A 231 -13.99 -9.82 3.31
C GLU A 231 -12.65 -9.23 2.82
N GLN A 232 -11.51 -9.74 3.33
CA GLN A 232 -10.20 -9.31 2.86
C GLN A 232 -9.94 -9.77 1.41
N LEU A 233 -10.28 -11.03 1.09
CA LEU A 233 -10.07 -11.59 -0.24
C LEU A 233 -10.90 -10.85 -1.30
N SER A 234 -12.17 -10.57 -1.00
CA SER A 234 -13.10 -9.89 -1.93
C SER A 234 -12.79 -8.42 -2.18
N ARG A 235 -11.93 -7.81 -1.36
CA ARG A 235 -11.42 -6.45 -1.61
C ARG A 235 -10.49 -6.40 -2.82
N ASP A 236 -9.65 -7.43 -2.96
CA ASP A 236 -8.53 -7.42 -3.89
C ASP A 236 -8.74 -8.33 -5.11
N TYR A 237 -9.69 -9.27 -5.01
CA TYR A 237 -9.95 -10.30 -6.02
C TYR A 237 -11.43 -10.46 -6.32
N GLU A 238 -11.74 -10.92 -7.53
CA GLU A 238 -13.07 -11.46 -7.83
C GLU A 238 -13.16 -12.87 -7.20
N VAL A 239 -14.12 -13.07 -6.29
CA VAL A 239 -14.28 -14.35 -5.59
C VAL A 239 -15.51 -15.09 -6.06
N GLU A 240 -15.30 -16.27 -6.64
CA GLU A 240 -16.37 -17.18 -7.09
C GLU A 240 -16.44 -18.42 -6.20
N PHE A 241 -17.67 -18.76 -5.76
CA PHE A 241 -17.89 -19.94 -4.92
C PHE A 241 -18.29 -21.16 -5.74
N PHE A 242 -17.63 -22.28 -5.42
CA PHE A 242 -17.92 -23.58 -6.01
C PHE A 242 -18.43 -24.54 -4.93
N PRO A 243 -19.54 -25.26 -5.19
CA PRO A 243 -19.97 -26.32 -4.28
C PRO A 243 -18.96 -27.47 -4.30
N ILE A 244 -18.89 -28.22 -3.21
CA ILE A 244 -18.03 -29.43 -3.09
C ILE A 244 -18.40 -30.57 -4.08
N SER A 245 -19.48 -30.40 -4.82
CA SER A 245 -19.94 -31.27 -5.90
C SER A 245 -19.77 -30.66 -7.30
N ALA A 246 -19.01 -29.58 -7.41
CA ALA A 246 -18.77 -28.95 -8.70
C ALA A 246 -18.08 -29.92 -9.66
N LYS A 247 -18.58 -29.98 -10.91
CA LYS A 247 -18.06 -30.89 -11.93
C LYS A 247 -16.87 -30.33 -12.68
N GLU A 248 -16.74 -29.00 -12.69
CA GLU A 248 -15.70 -28.28 -13.42
C GLU A 248 -15.34 -26.98 -12.68
N ILE A 249 -14.08 -26.60 -12.78
CA ILE A 249 -13.56 -25.30 -12.34
C ILE A 249 -13.19 -24.53 -13.61
N PRO A 250 -13.73 -23.33 -13.84
CA PRO A 250 -13.42 -22.54 -15.04
C PRO A 250 -11.92 -22.19 -15.13
N SER A 251 -11.42 -22.10 -16.36
CA SER A 251 -9.99 -21.84 -16.62
C SER A 251 -9.58 -20.38 -16.33
N ASP A 252 -10.53 -19.47 -16.16
CA ASP A 252 -10.31 -18.08 -15.75
C ASP A 252 -10.06 -17.94 -14.24
N VAL A 253 -10.34 -18.98 -13.44
CA VAL A 253 -9.94 -19.05 -12.04
C VAL A 253 -8.42 -19.20 -11.97
N THR A 254 -7.75 -18.24 -11.35
CA THR A 254 -6.28 -18.22 -11.23
C THR A 254 -5.77 -19.07 -10.06
N THR A 255 -6.55 -19.15 -9.00
CA THR A 255 -6.25 -19.94 -7.79
C THR A 255 -7.53 -20.47 -7.18
N LEU A 256 -7.57 -21.76 -6.88
CA LEU A 256 -8.66 -22.41 -6.18
C LEU A 256 -8.30 -22.59 -4.70
N ILE A 257 -9.10 -22.04 -3.80
CA ILE A 257 -9.03 -22.27 -2.36
C ILE A 257 -10.03 -23.36 -2.01
N VAL A 258 -9.55 -24.52 -1.57
CA VAL A 258 -10.38 -25.63 -1.06
C VAL A 258 -10.40 -25.53 0.45
N LEU A 259 -11.55 -25.11 1.01
CA LEU A 259 -11.67 -24.87 2.43
C LEU A 259 -12.55 -25.94 3.08
N HIS A 260 -11.93 -26.76 3.93
CA HIS A 260 -12.57 -27.85 4.68
C HIS A 260 -13.53 -28.70 3.80
N PRO A 261 -13.03 -29.46 2.82
CA PRO A 261 -13.82 -30.23 1.86
C PRO A 261 -14.44 -31.49 2.47
N HIS A 262 -15.19 -31.32 3.58
CA HIS A 262 -15.89 -32.44 4.22
C HIS A 262 -16.99 -32.95 3.29
N ASP A 263 -17.04 -34.26 3.11
CA ASP A 263 -18.00 -34.97 2.23
C ASP A 263 -17.93 -34.51 0.74
N ILE A 264 -16.72 -34.14 0.27
CA ILE A 264 -16.52 -33.79 -1.15
C ILE A 264 -16.93 -34.95 -2.06
N SER A 265 -17.73 -34.69 -3.07
CA SER A 265 -18.18 -35.70 -4.03
C SER A 265 -17.03 -36.19 -4.94
N VAL A 266 -17.25 -37.32 -5.61
CA VAL A 266 -16.30 -37.84 -6.61
C VAL A 266 -16.11 -36.83 -7.75
N GLU A 267 -17.17 -36.15 -8.17
CA GLU A 267 -17.12 -35.11 -9.19
C GLU A 267 -16.29 -33.92 -8.74
N GLY A 268 -16.45 -33.50 -7.47
CA GLY A 268 -15.66 -32.40 -6.88
C GLY A 268 -14.17 -32.76 -6.79
N GLN A 269 -13.83 -33.98 -6.39
CA GLN A 269 -12.44 -34.46 -6.40
C GLN A 269 -11.86 -34.46 -7.82
N TYR A 270 -12.64 -34.94 -8.80
CA TYR A 270 -12.24 -34.98 -10.19
C TYR A 270 -12.04 -33.55 -10.76
N SER A 271 -12.91 -32.62 -10.42
CA SER A 271 -12.79 -31.23 -10.91
C SER A 271 -11.51 -30.54 -10.36
N ILE A 272 -11.14 -30.78 -9.11
CA ILE A 272 -9.87 -30.31 -8.54
C ILE A 272 -8.66 -30.92 -9.26
N ASP A 273 -8.71 -32.26 -9.50
CA ASP A 273 -7.65 -32.96 -10.21
C ASP A 273 -7.46 -32.41 -11.63
N GLN A 274 -8.54 -32.25 -12.38
CA GLN A 274 -8.49 -31.68 -13.73
C GLN A 274 -7.99 -30.24 -13.76
N TYR A 275 -8.39 -29.40 -12.79
CA TYR A 275 -7.92 -28.05 -12.65
C TYR A 275 -6.41 -28.00 -12.38
N LEU A 276 -5.90 -28.86 -11.49
CA LEU A 276 -4.45 -29.01 -11.23
C LEU A 276 -3.68 -29.49 -12.46
N LEU A 277 -4.18 -30.50 -13.16
CA LEU A 277 -3.57 -31.02 -14.39
C LEU A 277 -3.56 -29.97 -15.51
N GLY A 278 -4.54 -29.08 -15.52
CA GLY A 278 -4.61 -27.91 -16.42
C GLY A 278 -3.63 -26.78 -16.06
N GLY A 279 -2.83 -26.92 -14.99
CA GLY A 279 -1.87 -25.92 -14.53
C GLY A 279 -2.43 -24.90 -13.53
N GLY A 280 -3.63 -25.14 -13.00
CA GLY A 280 -4.24 -24.30 -11.96
C GLY A 280 -3.51 -24.39 -10.61
N ASN A 281 -3.62 -23.36 -9.80
CA ASN A 281 -3.03 -23.32 -8.45
C ASN A 281 -4.09 -23.67 -7.40
N VAL A 282 -3.77 -24.59 -6.48
CA VAL A 282 -4.69 -24.97 -5.40
C VAL A 282 -4.06 -24.72 -4.04
N ILE A 283 -4.84 -24.08 -3.15
CA ILE A 283 -4.51 -23.93 -1.74
C ILE A 283 -5.57 -24.70 -0.95
N ALA A 284 -5.19 -25.78 -0.25
CA ALA A 284 -6.12 -26.59 0.51
C ALA A 284 -5.93 -26.40 2.01
N PHE A 285 -7.03 -26.06 2.70
CA PHE A 285 -7.11 -26.00 4.16
C PHE A 285 -7.90 -27.22 4.64
N VAL A 286 -7.19 -28.19 5.16
CA VAL A 286 -7.76 -29.46 5.63
C VAL A 286 -7.53 -29.59 7.12
N ASP A 287 -8.63 -29.70 7.88
CA ASP A 287 -8.57 -29.97 9.32
C ASP A 287 -9.40 -31.22 9.65
N PRO A 288 -8.75 -32.34 9.97
CA PRO A 288 -9.46 -33.57 10.31
C PRO A 288 -10.24 -33.50 11.63
N ASN A 289 -9.97 -32.49 12.47
CA ASN A 289 -10.61 -32.29 13.76
C ASN A 289 -11.38 -30.97 13.85
N PHE A 290 -12.01 -30.57 12.76
CA PHE A 290 -12.65 -29.27 12.60
C PHE A 290 -13.69 -28.98 13.71
N PHE A 291 -13.25 -28.19 14.69
CA PHE A 291 -14.05 -27.86 15.88
C PHE A 291 -15.33 -27.10 15.55
N TYR A 292 -15.27 -26.19 14.58
CA TYR A 292 -16.41 -25.35 14.16
C TYR A 292 -17.60 -26.20 13.66
N ALA A 293 -17.37 -27.21 12.83
CA ALA A 293 -18.44 -28.10 12.38
C ALA A 293 -19.07 -28.87 13.54
N ARG A 294 -18.26 -29.27 14.54
CA ARG A 294 -18.76 -29.92 15.75
C ARG A 294 -19.61 -28.97 16.60
N ALA A 295 -19.20 -27.73 16.75
CA ALA A 295 -19.96 -26.72 17.49
C ALA A 295 -21.30 -26.42 16.82
N LEU A 296 -21.34 -26.31 15.48
CA LEU A 296 -22.57 -26.16 14.71
C LEU A 296 -23.51 -27.36 14.87
N ALA A 297 -22.97 -28.59 14.83
CA ALA A 297 -23.75 -29.82 15.00
C ALA A 297 -24.34 -29.97 16.42
N GLN A 298 -23.74 -29.33 17.42
CA GLN A 298 -24.18 -29.33 18.81
C GLN A 298 -25.13 -28.16 19.15
N GLY A 299 -25.46 -27.29 18.18
CA GLY A 299 -26.38 -26.17 18.37
C GLY A 299 -25.86 -25.10 19.35
N GLN A 300 -24.54 -25.00 19.56
CA GLN A 300 -23.98 -23.92 20.39
C GLN A 300 -23.99 -22.61 19.59
N PRO A 301 -24.59 -21.53 20.15
CA PRO A 301 -24.53 -20.21 19.53
C PRO A 301 -23.07 -19.69 19.57
N GLN A 302 -22.70 -18.98 18.53
CA GLN A 302 -21.43 -18.26 18.44
C GLN A 302 -21.39 -17.06 19.36
#